data_b5c696dbdfe0bb14212bcebbb186ff00
#
_entry.id   b5c696dbdfe0bb14212bcebbb186ff00
#
_cell.length_a   1.000
_cell.length_b   1.000
_cell.length_c   1.000
_cell.angle_alpha   90.00
_cell.angle_beta   90.00
_cell.angle_gamma   90.00
#
_symmetry.space_group_name_H-M   'P 1'
#
loop_
_entity.id
_entity.type
_entity.pdbx_description
1 polymer ?
#
loop_
_entity_poly.entity_id
_entity_poly.type
_entity_poly.pdbx_seq_one_letter_code
_entity_poly.pdbx_strand_id
1 'polypeptide(L)'
;LQVQFRSDTGTANKIKQKTGSYAVGSTAQVVFSVGASSITTNTILQTLRGELGQWEFLKGLLTMFNLVTLPDEDNPTNIKIEPYGDVFINNAESTELDWTDKIDVSEMKLTPLTELNKKTIFKFVEDDDDYAFNKYKNDVGGHLYGSKKYDASEFTILDGEDEVVAEPFAATVIKPLEPQFFDFITPAVYSYNPDDNTSEGFDNSPRIMYNNGEKTLTSCTYKIPAQNGVTGSATKDEFLQFSHLSTIATALGTLDFHFGQCQLSQPVGASVPDNLFNLYWLPYYSELYNPDTRTMTIKVNLSPSDINTFNFFDTVMIKNRTYRVNKIDYKPNDLATVEFILLQ
;
A
#
# COMPACT_ATOMS: atom_id res chain seq x y z
N LEU A 1 -23.73 11.98 -22.33
CA LEU A 1 -23.18 13.15 -23.03
C LEU A 1 -24.34 14.12 -23.31
N GLN A 2 -24.32 15.29 -22.68
CA GLN A 2 -25.34 16.31 -22.90
C GLN A 2 -24.74 17.36 -23.84
N VAL A 3 -25.33 17.50 -25.06
CA VAL A 3 -24.88 18.49 -26.03
C VAL A 3 -25.84 19.68 -26.00
N GLN A 4 -25.35 20.84 -25.59
CA GLN A 4 -26.11 22.09 -25.60
C GLN A 4 -25.67 22.94 -26.78
N PHE A 5 -26.63 23.39 -27.60
CA PHE A 5 -26.39 24.36 -28.65
C PHE A 5 -26.84 25.74 -28.17
N ARG A 6 -25.96 26.72 -28.21
CA ARG A 6 -26.27 28.12 -27.98
C ARG A 6 -26.08 28.93 -29.25
N SER A 7 -26.99 29.82 -29.52
CA SER A 7 -26.78 30.82 -30.58
C SER A 7 -26.08 32.05 -29.97
N ASP A 8 -25.25 32.70 -30.75
CA ASP A 8 -24.50 33.91 -30.35
C ASP A 8 -25.41 35.10 -30.03
N THR A 9 -26.71 35.01 -30.36
CA THR A 9 -27.72 36.06 -30.11
C THR A 9 -28.44 35.87 -28.76
N GLY A 10 -28.05 34.94 -27.93
CA GLY A 10 -28.66 34.72 -26.62
C GLY A 10 -30.04 34.04 -26.65
N THR A 11 -30.55 33.70 -27.81
CA THR A 11 -31.83 33.03 -27.97
C THR A 11 -31.61 31.52 -27.99
N ALA A 12 -32.28 30.78 -27.09
CA ALA A 12 -32.18 29.33 -27.04
C ALA A 12 -32.84 28.69 -28.26
N ASN A 13 -32.07 28.13 -29.15
CA ASN A 13 -32.57 27.36 -30.28
C ASN A 13 -32.88 25.93 -29.85
N LYS A 14 -34.12 25.48 -30.03
CA LYS A 14 -34.52 24.10 -29.78
C LYS A 14 -34.37 23.31 -31.09
N ILE A 15 -33.50 22.30 -31.07
CA ILE A 15 -33.47 21.31 -32.14
C ILE A 15 -34.61 20.33 -31.84
N LYS A 16 -35.65 20.36 -32.67
CA LYS A 16 -36.74 19.38 -32.61
C LYS A 16 -36.45 18.27 -33.62
N GLN A 17 -36.47 17.03 -33.13
CA GLN A 17 -36.52 15.89 -34.02
C GLN A 17 -37.87 15.92 -34.76
N LYS A 18 -37.87 16.09 -36.07
CA LYS A 18 -39.05 16.04 -36.92
C LYS A 18 -39.18 14.60 -37.43
N THR A 19 -40.29 13.97 -37.14
CA THR A 19 -40.68 12.73 -37.82
C THR A 19 -41.12 13.07 -39.25
N GLY A 20 -40.25 12.80 -40.20
CA GLY A 20 -40.50 13.05 -41.64
C GLY A 20 -39.19 13.07 -42.41
N SER A 21 -39.28 12.88 -43.72
CA SER A 21 -38.12 12.87 -44.61
C SER A 21 -37.43 14.23 -44.66
N TYR A 22 -36.13 14.26 -44.53
CA TYR A 22 -35.31 15.46 -44.72
C TYR A 22 -35.22 15.81 -46.23
N ALA A 23 -35.15 17.08 -46.53
CA ALA A 23 -34.86 17.51 -47.89
C ALA A 23 -33.48 17.05 -48.31
N VAL A 24 -33.37 16.53 -49.53
CA VAL A 24 -32.08 16.08 -50.09
C VAL A 24 -31.12 17.29 -50.13
N GLY A 25 -29.97 17.19 -49.47
CA GLY A 25 -28.97 18.26 -49.41
C GLY A 25 -28.86 18.98 -48.06
N SER A 26 -29.68 18.64 -47.06
CA SER A 26 -29.52 19.19 -45.70
C SER A 26 -28.47 18.41 -44.95
N THR A 27 -27.33 19.03 -44.65
CA THR A 27 -26.27 18.45 -43.80
C THR A 27 -26.17 19.29 -42.53
N ALA A 28 -26.21 18.63 -41.38
CA ALA A 28 -25.83 19.22 -40.10
C ALA A 28 -24.49 18.62 -39.69
N GLN A 29 -23.47 19.45 -39.56
CA GLN A 29 -22.17 19.02 -39.14
C GLN A 29 -21.85 19.65 -37.77
N VAL A 30 -21.52 18.84 -36.79
CA VAL A 30 -20.97 19.29 -35.50
C VAL A 30 -19.47 19.02 -35.52
N VAL A 31 -18.70 20.11 -35.58
CA VAL A 31 -17.23 20.00 -35.53
C VAL A 31 -16.78 20.29 -34.14
N PHE A 32 -16.15 19.30 -33.48
CA PHE A 32 -15.42 19.48 -32.24
C PHE A 32 -13.95 19.71 -32.61
N SER A 33 -13.41 20.88 -32.33
CA SER A 33 -11.97 21.06 -32.35
C SER A 33 -11.45 20.96 -30.92
N VAL A 34 -10.67 19.93 -30.65
CA VAL A 34 -9.92 19.80 -29.42
C VAL A 34 -8.53 20.36 -29.69
N GLY A 35 -8.17 21.43 -29.01
CA GLY A 35 -6.81 21.94 -29.05
C GLY A 35 -5.86 20.87 -28.51
N ALA A 36 -4.92 20.39 -29.31
CA ALA A 36 -3.87 19.51 -28.85
C ALA A 36 -2.90 20.33 -27.98
N SER A 37 -2.90 20.11 -26.68
CA SER A 37 -1.82 20.54 -25.79
C SER A 37 -0.82 19.40 -25.67
N SER A 38 0.46 19.69 -25.88
CA SER A 38 1.51 18.71 -25.58
C SER A 38 1.66 18.59 -24.07
N ILE A 39 1.36 17.43 -23.55
CA ILE A 39 1.57 17.10 -22.14
C ILE A 39 2.97 16.50 -22.04
N THR A 40 3.87 17.17 -21.33
CA THR A 40 5.19 16.63 -21.01
C THR A 40 5.12 15.72 -19.80
N THR A 41 6.12 14.83 -19.66
CA THR A 41 6.24 13.97 -18.46
C THR A 41 6.24 14.80 -17.18
N ASN A 42 6.89 15.98 -17.17
CA ASN A 42 6.89 16.87 -16.02
C ASN A 42 5.49 17.43 -15.71
N THR A 43 4.72 17.80 -16.73
CA THR A 43 3.34 18.28 -16.54
C THR A 43 2.45 17.19 -15.98
N ILE A 44 2.58 15.96 -16.48
CA ILE A 44 1.84 14.79 -15.94
C ILE A 44 2.23 14.57 -14.47
N LEU A 45 3.52 14.52 -14.17
CA LEU A 45 4.02 14.31 -12.80
C LEU A 45 3.53 15.40 -11.83
N GLN A 46 3.54 16.65 -12.25
CA GLN A 46 3.04 17.75 -11.41
C GLN A 46 1.53 17.67 -11.19
N THR A 47 0.76 17.30 -12.22
CA THR A 47 -0.70 17.20 -12.12
C THR A 47 -1.13 15.99 -11.31
N LEU A 48 -0.47 14.84 -11.49
CA LEU A 48 -0.83 13.60 -10.79
C LEU A 48 -0.31 13.56 -9.35
N ARG A 49 0.81 14.23 -9.08
CA ARG A 49 1.40 14.25 -7.74
C ARG A 49 0.60 15.10 -6.75
N GLY A 50 -0.05 16.15 -7.23
CA GLY A 50 -0.69 17.14 -6.37
C GLY A 50 0.30 17.77 -5.38
N GLU A 51 -0.10 17.95 -4.14
CA GLU A 51 0.72 18.50 -3.04
C GLU A 51 1.51 17.42 -2.27
N LEU A 52 1.38 16.14 -2.66
CA LEU A 52 2.04 15.04 -1.97
C LEU A 52 3.56 15.18 -1.96
N GLY A 53 4.15 15.22 -0.77
CA GLY A 53 5.59 15.27 -0.55
C GLY A 53 6.27 13.94 -0.89
N GLN A 54 7.51 14.01 -1.38
CA GLN A 54 8.29 12.79 -1.67
C GLN A 54 8.54 11.95 -0.41
N TRP A 55 8.76 12.62 0.72
CA TRP A 55 8.98 11.96 2.00
C TRP A 55 7.71 11.25 2.50
N GLU A 56 6.56 11.87 2.38
CA GLU A 56 5.27 11.25 2.75
C GLU A 56 4.98 10.01 1.91
N PHE A 57 5.25 10.09 0.60
CA PHE A 57 5.13 8.94 -0.28
C PHE A 57 6.06 7.80 0.13
N LEU A 58 7.35 8.10 0.40
CA LEU A 58 8.32 7.11 0.85
C LEU A 58 7.93 6.51 2.21
N LYS A 59 7.50 7.34 3.17
CA LYS A 59 7.04 6.89 4.49
C LYS A 59 5.91 5.87 4.38
N GLY A 60 4.96 6.10 3.47
CA GLY A 60 3.88 5.15 3.23
C GLY A 60 4.38 3.80 2.74
N LEU A 61 5.36 3.78 1.83
CA LEU A 61 5.99 2.53 1.39
C LEU A 61 6.74 1.83 2.54
N LEU A 62 7.49 2.59 3.34
CA LEU A 62 8.18 2.05 4.52
C LEU A 62 7.18 1.37 5.46
N THR A 63 6.02 1.97 5.67
CA THR A 63 4.96 1.41 6.51
C THR A 63 4.27 0.20 5.86
N MET A 64 3.94 0.26 4.57
CA MET A 64 3.26 -0.86 3.89
C MET A 64 4.08 -2.14 3.96
N PHE A 65 5.38 -2.05 3.68
CA PHE A 65 6.27 -3.19 3.54
C PHE A 65 7.16 -3.43 4.76
N ASN A 66 6.90 -2.75 5.88
CA ASN A 66 7.75 -2.84 7.09
C ASN A 66 9.23 -2.73 6.75
N LEU A 67 9.58 -1.66 5.98
CA LEU A 67 10.95 -1.45 5.53
C LEU A 67 11.78 -0.75 6.59
N VAL A 68 13.03 -1.14 6.66
CA VAL A 68 14.06 -0.52 7.49
C VAL A 68 15.11 0.17 6.62
N THR A 69 15.72 1.19 7.15
CA THR A 69 16.75 1.97 6.47
C THR A 69 18.10 1.70 7.10
N LEU A 70 19.08 1.32 6.29
CA LEU A 70 20.44 1.02 6.72
C LEU A 70 21.42 1.89 5.95
N PRO A 71 22.56 2.28 6.57
CA PRO A 71 23.66 2.87 5.83
C PRO A 71 24.23 1.85 4.85
N ASP A 72 24.67 2.31 3.70
CA ASP A 72 25.43 1.49 2.75
C ASP A 72 26.91 1.57 3.12
N GLU A 73 27.52 0.45 3.50
CA GLU A 73 28.93 0.39 3.92
C GLU A 73 29.88 0.71 2.78
N ASP A 74 29.53 0.34 1.54
CA ASP A 74 30.36 0.60 0.36
C ASP A 74 30.27 2.05 -0.11
N ASN A 75 29.14 2.70 0.13
CA ASN A 75 28.92 4.10 -0.24
C ASN A 75 28.13 4.86 0.83
N PRO A 76 28.78 5.60 1.72
CA PRO A 76 28.13 6.31 2.83
C PRO A 76 27.07 7.35 2.42
N THR A 77 27.00 7.69 1.12
CA THR A 77 25.96 8.61 0.60
C THR A 77 24.67 7.90 0.22
N ASN A 78 24.69 6.57 0.19
CA ASN A 78 23.53 5.74 -0.12
C ASN A 78 22.83 5.27 1.15
N ILE A 79 21.54 5.03 1.02
CA ILE A 79 20.73 4.40 2.06
C ILE A 79 20.13 3.14 1.43
N LYS A 80 20.38 2.00 2.05
CA LYS A 80 19.70 0.75 1.70
C LYS A 80 18.34 0.74 2.38
N ILE A 81 17.30 0.32 1.66
CA ILE A 81 15.94 0.22 2.16
C ILE A 81 15.47 -1.20 1.85
N GLU A 82 15.25 -1.99 2.87
CA GLU A 82 14.94 -3.42 2.75
C GLU A 82 13.88 -3.84 3.78
N PRO A 83 13.11 -4.92 3.52
CA PRO A 83 12.15 -5.45 4.48
C PRO A 83 12.82 -5.90 5.79
N TYR A 84 12.13 -5.67 6.92
CA TYR A 84 12.61 -6.09 8.24
C TYR A 84 12.98 -7.58 8.27
N GLY A 85 12.14 -8.44 7.68
CA GLY A 85 12.38 -9.88 7.65
C GLY A 85 13.68 -10.26 6.94
N ASP A 86 14.02 -9.56 5.86
CA ASP A 86 15.23 -9.85 5.08
C ASP A 86 16.49 -9.36 5.79
N VAL A 87 16.40 -8.21 6.47
CA VAL A 87 17.53 -7.63 7.20
C VAL A 87 17.81 -8.38 8.49
N PHE A 88 16.77 -8.67 9.28
CA PHE A 88 16.97 -9.14 10.66
C PHE A 88 16.71 -10.64 10.87
N ILE A 89 15.86 -11.26 10.06
CA ILE A 89 15.45 -12.65 10.28
C ILE A 89 16.14 -13.60 9.29
N ASN A 90 16.13 -13.27 8.00
CA ASN A 90 16.63 -14.12 6.93
C ASN A 90 18.00 -13.70 6.41
N ASN A 91 18.71 -12.82 7.10
CA ASN A 91 19.98 -12.30 6.64
C ASN A 91 21.09 -13.37 6.72
N ALA A 92 21.61 -13.76 5.56
CA ALA A 92 22.70 -14.74 5.47
C ALA A 92 24.06 -14.20 5.97
N GLU A 93 24.20 -12.87 6.08
CA GLU A 93 25.42 -12.21 6.57
C GLU A 93 25.40 -12.01 8.09
N SER A 94 24.26 -12.27 8.76
CA SER A 94 24.14 -12.17 10.22
C SER A 94 25.07 -13.16 10.89
N THR A 95 25.82 -12.67 11.89
CA THR A 95 26.70 -13.50 12.71
C THR A 95 26.18 -13.55 14.15
N GLU A 96 26.48 -14.66 14.85
CA GLU A 96 26.20 -14.76 16.26
C GLU A 96 27.47 -14.40 17.07
N LEU A 97 27.38 -13.32 17.85
CA LEU A 97 28.45 -12.79 18.65
C LEU A 97 28.31 -13.25 20.10
N ASP A 98 29.35 -13.87 20.71
CA ASP A 98 29.32 -14.24 22.12
C ASP A 98 29.78 -13.07 23.01
N TRP A 99 28.84 -12.49 23.78
CA TRP A 99 29.10 -11.43 24.75
C TRP A 99 28.97 -11.90 26.19
N THR A 100 28.98 -13.21 26.44
CA THR A 100 28.81 -13.80 27.77
C THR A 100 29.79 -13.24 28.80
N ASP A 101 31.05 -13.09 28.42
CA ASP A 101 32.12 -12.60 29.32
C ASP A 101 32.20 -11.06 29.38
N LYS A 102 31.39 -10.36 28.61
CA LYS A 102 31.42 -8.88 28.53
C LYS A 102 30.34 -8.21 29.39
N ILE A 103 29.38 -8.97 29.92
CA ILE A 103 28.24 -8.42 30.65
C ILE A 103 28.56 -8.09 32.09
N ASP A 104 28.05 -6.97 32.59
CA ASP A 104 28.01 -6.67 34.03
C ASP A 104 26.59 -6.89 34.57
N VAL A 105 26.41 -7.93 35.34
CA VAL A 105 25.12 -8.37 35.88
C VAL A 105 24.65 -7.55 37.10
N SER A 106 25.45 -6.62 37.59
CA SER A 106 25.16 -5.87 38.82
C SER A 106 23.91 -4.97 38.69
N GLU A 107 23.64 -4.48 37.48
CA GLU A 107 22.51 -3.58 37.15
C GLU A 107 21.58 -4.14 36.06
N MET A 108 21.40 -5.46 36.03
CA MET A 108 20.54 -6.10 35.05
C MET A 108 19.06 -5.81 35.31
N LYS A 109 18.36 -5.24 34.34
CA LYS A 109 16.92 -5.05 34.39
C LYS A 109 16.25 -5.90 33.28
N LEU A 110 15.34 -6.77 33.70
CA LEU A 110 14.47 -7.54 32.80
C LEU A 110 13.07 -6.95 32.85
N THR A 111 12.52 -6.65 31.68
CA THR A 111 11.18 -6.11 31.55
C THR A 111 10.39 -6.96 30.55
N PRO A 112 9.20 -7.43 30.89
CA PRO A 112 8.31 -7.98 29.87
C PRO A 112 7.97 -6.89 28.87
N LEU A 113 7.63 -7.27 27.65
CA LEU A 113 7.21 -6.32 26.60
C LEU A 113 5.81 -5.75 26.89
N THR A 114 5.67 -5.05 28.01
CA THR A 114 4.37 -4.47 28.46
C THR A 114 3.98 -3.18 27.71
N GLU A 115 4.88 -2.65 26.90
CA GLU A 115 4.61 -1.47 26.04
C GLU A 115 3.95 -1.85 24.73
N LEU A 116 3.76 -3.15 24.45
CA LEU A 116 3.05 -3.62 23.27
C LEU A 116 1.54 -3.50 23.46
N ASN A 117 0.86 -3.14 22.40
CA ASN A 117 -0.59 -3.07 22.39
C ASN A 117 -1.22 -4.46 22.23
N LYS A 118 -2.34 -4.68 22.89
CA LYS A 118 -3.10 -5.93 22.80
C LYS A 118 -3.67 -6.16 21.42
N LYS A 119 -4.00 -5.08 20.73
CA LYS A 119 -4.56 -5.12 19.37
C LYS A 119 -3.87 -4.11 18.50
N THR A 120 -3.61 -4.48 17.25
CA THR A 120 -3.11 -3.57 16.23
C THR A 120 -3.94 -3.70 14.96
N ILE A 121 -4.39 -2.58 14.44
CA ILE A 121 -5.14 -2.51 13.18
C ILE A 121 -4.22 -1.97 12.10
N PHE A 122 -3.91 -2.80 11.12
CA PHE A 122 -3.20 -2.41 9.91
C PHE A 122 -4.23 -1.97 8.88
N LYS A 123 -4.14 -0.72 8.42
CA LYS A 123 -5.12 -0.15 7.51
C LYS A 123 -4.52 0.86 6.55
N PHE A 124 -5.28 1.20 5.54
CA PHE A 124 -5.03 2.31 4.63
C PHE A 124 -5.74 3.57 5.12
N VAL A 125 -5.43 4.70 4.49
CA VAL A 125 -6.16 5.94 4.75
C VAL A 125 -7.63 5.73 4.38
N GLU A 126 -8.50 6.16 5.28
CA GLU A 126 -9.93 6.21 5.03
C GLU A 126 -10.26 7.53 4.35
N ASP A 127 -10.82 7.45 3.15
CA ASP A 127 -11.23 8.60 2.36
C ASP A 127 -12.75 8.68 2.38
N ASP A 128 -13.27 9.72 3.02
CA ASP A 128 -14.72 9.90 3.18
C ASP A 128 -15.41 10.15 1.83
N ASP A 129 -14.67 10.63 0.84
CA ASP A 129 -15.16 10.87 -0.52
C ASP A 129 -15.12 9.61 -1.40
N ASP A 130 -14.46 8.53 -0.95
CA ASP A 130 -14.47 7.25 -1.68
C ASP A 130 -15.78 6.49 -1.45
N TYR A 131 -16.73 6.73 -2.33
CA TYR A 131 -18.03 6.05 -2.29
C TYR A 131 -17.91 4.53 -2.31
N ALA A 132 -16.98 3.96 -3.08
CA ALA A 132 -16.85 2.50 -3.18
C ALA A 132 -16.32 1.88 -1.88
N PHE A 133 -15.36 2.54 -1.23
CA PHE A 133 -14.84 2.15 0.06
C PHE A 133 -15.90 2.25 1.16
N ASN A 134 -16.60 3.38 1.24
CA ASN A 134 -17.62 3.62 2.24
C ASN A 134 -18.82 2.67 2.10
N LYS A 135 -19.22 2.41 0.85
CA LYS A 135 -20.27 1.42 0.58
C LYS A 135 -19.85 0.02 1.06
N TYR A 136 -18.63 -0.40 0.76
CA TYR A 136 -18.11 -1.68 1.26
C TYR A 136 -18.11 -1.73 2.79
N LYS A 137 -17.56 -0.71 3.46
CA LYS A 137 -17.52 -0.60 4.92
C LYS A 137 -18.90 -0.76 5.55
N ASN A 138 -19.91 -0.13 4.96
CA ASN A 138 -21.31 -0.25 5.42
C ASN A 138 -21.90 -1.65 5.17
N ASP A 139 -21.63 -2.24 4.02
CA ASP A 139 -22.16 -3.55 3.61
C ASP A 139 -21.60 -4.69 4.50
N VAL A 140 -20.41 -4.52 5.09
CA VAL A 140 -19.72 -5.54 5.90
C VAL A 140 -19.63 -5.21 7.39
N GLY A 141 -20.47 -4.31 7.88
CA GLY A 141 -20.58 -4.00 9.31
C GLY A 141 -19.36 -3.28 9.89
N GLY A 142 -18.71 -2.43 9.10
CA GLY A 142 -17.62 -1.56 9.54
C GLY A 142 -16.22 -2.13 9.28
N HIS A 143 -16.07 -3.31 8.68
CA HIS A 143 -14.76 -3.81 8.30
C HIS A 143 -14.15 -2.93 7.19
N LEU A 144 -12.89 -2.54 7.36
CA LEU A 144 -12.19 -1.68 6.40
C LEU A 144 -11.60 -2.53 5.26
N TYR A 145 -11.77 -2.07 4.02
CA TYR A 145 -11.26 -2.78 2.86
C TYR A 145 -9.74 -2.92 2.93
N GLY A 146 -9.24 -4.14 2.79
CA GLY A 146 -7.80 -4.42 2.82
C GLY A 146 -7.12 -4.32 4.18
N SER A 147 -7.87 -4.14 5.26
CA SER A 147 -7.32 -4.06 6.61
C SER A 147 -7.05 -5.44 7.23
N LYS A 148 -6.15 -5.46 8.22
CA LYS A 148 -5.86 -6.62 9.05
C LYS A 148 -5.83 -6.21 10.52
N LYS A 149 -6.58 -6.93 11.34
CA LYS A 149 -6.49 -6.81 12.80
C LYS A 149 -5.61 -7.94 13.32
N TYR A 150 -4.54 -7.58 14.02
CA TYR A 150 -3.76 -8.47 14.86
C TYR A 150 -4.33 -8.42 16.28
N ASP A 151 -4.62 -9.57 16.85
CA ASP A 151 -5.20 -9.69 18.19
C ASP A 151 -4.31 -10.58 19.06
N ALA A 152 -3.64 -9.96 20.01
CA ALA A 152 -2.78 -10.60 21.01
C ALA A 152 -3.51 -10.82 22.36
N SER A 153 -4.82 -11.07 22.34
CA SER A 153 -5.65 -11.22 23.55
C SER A 153 -5.24 -12.43 24.41
N GLU A 154 -4.44 -13.34 23.91
CA GLU A 154 -3.82 -14.43 24.67
C GLU A 154 -2.83 -13.90 25.74
N PHE A 155 -2.24 -12.73 25.50
CA PHE A 155 -1.36 -12.07 26.47
C PHE A 155 -2.18 -11.19 27.41
N THR A 156 -2.56 -11.72 28.55
CA THR A 156 -3.45 -11.06 29.52
C THR A 156 -2.87 -9.78 30.13
N ILE A 157 -1.55 -9.60 30.06
CA ILE A 157 -0.84 -8.43 30.59
C ILE A 157 -0.86 -7.23 29.65
N LEU A 158 -1.20 -7.46 28.37
CA LEU A 158 -1.26 -6.39 27.36
C LEU A 158 -2.62 -5.71 27.40
N ASP A 159 -2.59 -4.42 27.11
CA ASP A 159 -3.79 -3.60 26.98
C ASP A 159 -3.64 -2.62 25.80
N GLY A 160 -4.72 -1.92 25.47
CA GLY A 160 -4.71 -0.91 24.42
C GLY A 160 -4.90 -1.46 23.00
N GLU A 161 -5.13 -0.53 22.10
CA GLU A 161 -5.27 -0.75 20.66
C GLU A 161 -4.47 0.33 19.93
N ASP A 162 -3.77 -0.05 18.88
CA ASP A 162 -2.96 0.83 18.04
C ASP A 162 -3.32 0.66 16.57
N GLU A 163 -2.98 1.66 15.77
CA GLU A 163 -3.24 1.67 14.34
C GLU A 163 -1.96 1.89 13.55
N VAL A 164 -1.70 1.01 12.60
CA VAL A 164 -0.63 1.16 11.60
C VAL A 164 -1.30 1.58 10.29
N VAL A 165 -1.19 2.87 9.98
CA VAL A 165 -1.81 3.46 8.80
C VAL A 165 -0.78 3.67 7.71
N ALA A 166 -1.04 3.14 6.52
CA ALA A 166 -0.17 3.29 5.35
C ALA A 166 -0.35 4.66 4.66
N GLU A 167 -0.23 5.76 5.42
CA GLU A 167 -0.31 7.10 4.84
C GLU A 167 0.78 7.33 3.78
N PRO A 168 0.44 7.90 2.62
CA PRO A 168 -0.84 8.51 2.21
C PRO A 168 -1.75 7.58 1.39
N PHE A 169 -1.50 6.27 1.38
CA PHE A 169 -2.16 5.35 0.47
C PHE A 169 -3.55 4.95 0.93
N ALA A 170 -4.52 4.97 0.00
CA ALA A 170 -5.84 4.39 0.17
C ALA A 170 -5.90 2.95 -0.36
N ALA A 171 -6.85 2.17 0.14
CA ALA A 171 -7.08 0.82 -0.33
C ALA A 171 -7.59 0.80 -1.77
N THR A 172 -7.10 -0.14 -2.58
CA THR A 172 -7.55 -0.32 -3.95
C THR A 172 -8.79 -1.19 -4.00
N VAL A 173 -9.96 -0.58 -3.90
CA VAL A 173 -11.23 -1.30 -4.02
C VAL A 173 -11.44 -1.73 -5.47
N ILE A 174 -11.62 -3.03 -5.69
CA ILE A 174 -11.85 -3.59 -7.02
C ILE A 174 -13.28 -4.09 -7.17
N LYS A 175 -13.82 -3.91 -8.37
CA LYS A 175 -15.14 -4.42 -8.75
C LYS A 175 -15.11 -4.97 -10.17
N PRO A 176 -15.95 -5.96 -10.48
CA PRO A 176 -16.21 -6.28 -11.87
C PRO A 176 -16.90 -5.10 -12.55
N LEU A 177 -16.54 -4.86 -13.82
CA LEU A 177 -17.10 -3.77 -14.61
C LEU A 177 -18.63 -3.88 -14.74
N GLU A 178 -19.08 -5.09 -15.01
CA GLU A 178 -20.48 -5.48 -15.14
C GLU A 178 -20.64 -6.90 -14.57
N PRO A 179 -21.80 -7.30 -14.02
CA PRO A 179 -22.01 -8.66 -13.56
C PRO A 179 -21.79 -9.74 -14.61
N GLN A 180 -22.02 -9.43 -15.89
CA GLN A 180 -21.79 -10.32 -17.01
C GLN A 180 -20.33 -10.45 -17.42
N PHE A 181 -19.47 -9.50 -17.00
CA PHE A 181 -18.02 -9.52 -17.19
C PHE A 181 -17.31 -9.78 -15.87
N PHE A 182 -17.73 -10.79 -15.18
CA PHE A 182 -17.29 -11.13 -13.85
C PHE A 182 -15.77 -11.34 -13.75
N ASP A 183 -15.14 -11.75 -14.83
CA ASP A 183 -13.72 -11.98 -14.96
C ASP A 183 -12.92 -10.73 -15.40
N PHE A 184 -13.59 -9.59 -15.60
CA PHE A 184 -12.94 -8.31 -15.86
C PHE A 184 -13.03 -7.41 -14.62
N ILE A 185 -11.87 -7.11 -14.05
CA ILE A 185 -11.74 -6.38 -12.81
C ILE A 185 -11.12 -5.02 -13.06
N THR A 186 -11.72 -4.00 -12.46
CA THR A 186 -11.23 -2.63 -12.52
C THR A 186 -11.24 -2.02 -11.11
N PRO A 187 -10.24 -1.19 -10.76
CA PRO A 187 -10.29 -0.44 -9.51
C PRO A 187 -11.43 0.59 -9.55
N ALA A 188 -12.14 0.68 -8.45
CA ALA A 188 -13.16 1.72 -8.27
C ALA A 188 -12.46 2.97 -7.69
N VAL A 189 -12.07 3.89 -8.56
CA VAL A 189 -11.39 5.14 -8.22
C VAL A 189 -12.26 6.29 -8.68
N TYR A 190 -13.27 6.64 -7.88
CA TYR A 190 -14.13 7.77 -8.18
C TYR A 190 -14.68 8.39 -6.91
N SER A 191 -14.86 9.68 -6.96
CA SER A 191 -15.56 10.47 -5.98
C SER A 191 -16.96 10.79 -6.50
N TYR A 192 -17.98 10.55 -5.70
CA TYR A 192 -19.36 10.84 -6.05
C TYR A 192 -20.10 11.38 -4.83
N ASN A 193 -20.62 12.57 -4.97
CA ASN A 193 -21.49 13.16 -3.96
C ASN A 193 -22.96 12.90 -4.32
N PRO A 194 -23.67 12.02 -3.60
CA PRO A 194 -25.06 11.71 -3.88
C PRO A 194 -26.02 12.88 -3.59
N ASP A 195 -25.65 13.76 -2.67
CA ASP A 195 -26.51 14.89 -2.26
C ASP A 195 -26.59 15.95 -3.35
N ASP A 196 -25.47 16.23 -4.00
CA ASP A 196 -25.37 17.20 -5.11
C ASP A 196 -25.50 16.53 -6.48
N ASN A 197 -25.53 15.22 -6.55
CA ASN A 197 -25.49 14.44 -7.78
C ASN A 197 -24.33 14.85 -8.70
N THR A 198 -23.20 15.19 -8.10
CA THR A 198 -21.98 15.60 -8.79
C THR A 198 -20.92 14.51 -8.64
N SER A 199 -20.11 14.35 -9.67
CA SER A 199 -18.90 13.56 -9.61
C SER A 199 -17.74 14.54 -9.58
N GLU A 200 -17.07 14.65 -8.45
CA GLU A 200 -15.86 15.42 -8.31
C GLU A 200 -14.67 14.58 -8.76
N GLY A 201 -13.78 15.17 -9.54
CA GLY A 201 -12.67 14.41 -10.10
C GLY A 201 -11.54 14.24 -9.10
N PHE A 202 -11.11 13.04 -8.86
CA PHE A 202 -9.78 12.59 -8.42
C PHE A 202 -9.08 13.28 -7.23
N ASP A 203 -9.81 13.76 -6.23
CA ASP A 203 -9.23 14.13 -4.93
C ASP A 203 -8.97 12.91 -4.02
N ASN A 204 -8.98 11.72 -4.59
CA ASN A 204 -8.73 10.50 -3.85
C ASN A 204 -7.24 10.34 -3.51
N SER A 205 -6.98 9.80 -2.33
CA SER A 205 -5.64 9.40 -1.90
C SER A 205 -4.97 8.46 -2.91
N PRO A 206 -3.65 8.49 -3.08
CA PRO A 206 -2.94 7.63 -4.03
C PRO A 206 -3.14 6.15 -3.71
N ARG A 207 -3.11 5.31 -4.73
CA ARG A 207 -3.26 3.86 -4.61
C ARG A 207 -2.15 3.14 -5.33
N ILE A 208 -1.77 1.99 -4.79
CA ILE A 208 -0.79 1.10 -5.41
C ILE A 208 -1.53 -0.11 -5.95
N MET A 209 -1.27 -0.44 -7.21
CA MET A 209 -1.92 -1.55 -7.89
C MET A 209 -1.00 -2.22 -8.90
N TYR A 210 -1.26 -3.48 -9.16
CA TYR A 210 -0.63 -4.22 -10.24
C TYR A 210 -1.31 -3.92 -11.57
N ASN A 211 -0.52 -3.89 -12.64
CA ASN A 211 -1.02 -3.98 -14.00
C ASN A 211 -1.24 -5.47 -14.33
N ASN A 212 -2.49 -5.90 -14.38
CA ASN A 212 -2.86 -7.29 -14.68
C ASN A 212 -2.96 -7.58 -16.18
N GLY A 213 -2.45 -6.67 -17.02
CA GLY A 213 -2.41 -6.84 -18.46
C GLY A 213 -3.73 -6.52 -19.18
N GLU A 214 -3.84 -6.99 -20.39
CA GLU A 214 -5.00 -6.77 -21.24
C GLU A 214 -5.96 -7.96 -21.19
N LYS A 215 -7.24 -7.65 -21.21
CA LYS A 215 -8.34 -8.62 -21.31
C LYS A 215 -9.21 -8.31 -22.50
N THR A 216 -9.42 -9.29 -23.37
CA THR A 216 -10.36 -9.19 -24.47
C THR A 216 -11.79 -9.48 -23.99
N LEU A 217 -12.72 -8.58 -24.28
CA LEU A 217 -14.15 -8.73 -23.96
C LEU A 217 -14.96 -8.84 -25.25
N THR A 218 -15.36 -10.03 -25.61
CA THR A 218 -16.01 -10.33 -26.91
C THR A 218 -17.35 -9.62 -27.12
N SER A 219 -18.02 -9.22 -26.06
CA SER A 219 -19.34 -8.56 -26.11
C SER A 219 -19.28 -7.06 -25.76
N CYS A 220 -18.09 -6.53 -25.52
CA CYS A 220 -17.88 -5.12 -25.22
C CYS A 220 -16.80 -4.53 -26.13
N THR A 221 -17.12 -3.44 -26.82
CA THR A 221 -16.15 -2.78 -27.70
C THR A 221 -16.20 -1.27 -27.50
N TYR A 222 -15.07 -0.62 -27.75
CA TYR A 222 -14.98 0.84 -27.81
C TYR A 222 -14.32 1.27 -29.12
N LYS A 223 -14.55 2.51 -29.50
CA LYS A 223 -13.98 3.09 -30.72
C LYS A 223 -12.93 4.13 -30.38
N ILE A 224 -11.75 3.95 -30.96
CA ILE A 224 -10.73 4.99 -30.95
C ILE A 224 -10.99 5.88 -32.18
N PRO A 225 -11.26 7.19 -32.01
CA PRO A 225 -11.42 8.08 -33.12
C PRO A 225 -10.13 8.17 -33.94
N ALA A 226 -10.29 8.42 -35.24
CA ALA A 226 -9.16 8.64 -36.14
C ALA A 226 -8.30 9.81 -35.66
N GLN A 227 -6.99 9.62 -35.66
CA GLN A 227 -6.01 10.65 -35.31
C GLN A 227 -5.28 11.14 -36.56
N ASN A 228 -4.88 12.40 -36.57
CA ASN A 228 -3.99 12.98 -37.61
C ASN A 228 -4.51 12.82 -39.06
N GLY A 229 -5.77 13.02 -39.28
CA GLY A 229 -6.35 13.01 -40.64
C GLY A 229 -6.54 11.63 -41.27
N VAL A 230 -6.29 10.55 -40.52
CA VAL A 230 -6.64 9.20 -40.96
C VAL A 230 -8.17 9.05 -40.88
N THR A 231 -8.82 8.77 -42.01
CA THR A 231 -10.27 8.51 -42.06
C THR A 231 -10.56 7.11 -41.54
N GLY A 232 -11.36 7.04 -40.48
CA GLY A 232 -11.82 5.80 -39.87
C GLY A 232 -11.59 5.75 -38.36
N SER A 233 -12.41 5.00 -37.66
CA SER A 233 -12.22 4.69 -36.26
C SER A 233 -11.81 3.22 -36.11
N ALA A 234 -10.82 2.94 -35.30
CA ALA A 234 -10.51 1.56 -34.93
C ALA A 234 -11.49 1.11 -33.82
N THR A 235 -12.08 -0.07 -33.98
CA THR A 235 -12.86 -0.73 -32.93
C THR A 235 -11.89 -1.63 -32.13
N LYS A 236 -11.92 -1.53 -30.82
CA LYS A 236 -11.12 -2.31 -29.90
C LYS A 236 -12.02 -3.03 -28.90
N ASP A 237 -11.60 -4.21 -28.51
CA ASP A 237 -12.23 -5.08 -27.52
C ASP A 237 -11.27 -5.49 -26.39
N GLU A 238 -10.09 -4.89 -26.39
CA GLU A 238 -9.02 -5.11 -25.40
C GLU A 238 -9.05 -4.01 -24.35
N PHE A 239 -9.06 -4.41 -23.08
CA PHE A 239 -9.15 -3.51 -21.93
C PHE A 239 -8.03 -3.82 -20.94
N LEU A 240 -7.39 -2.79 -20.40
CA LEU A 240 -6.40 -2.94 -19.34
C LEU A 240 -7.09 -3.27 -18.02
N GLN A 241 -6.50 -4.21 -17.28
CA GLN A 241 -6.94 -4.60 -15.95
C GLN A 241 -5.92 -4.13 -14.90
N PHE A 242 -6.42 -3.65 -13.77
CA PHE A 242 -5.62 -3.27 -12.62
C PHE A 242 -6.30 -3.76 -11.35
N SER A 243 -5.51 -4.27 -10.40
CA SER A 243 -6.02 -4.68 -9.10
C SER A 243 -4.93 -4.62 -8.01
N HIS A 244 -5.30 -4.82 -6.76
CA HIS A 244 -4.35 -4.99 -5.67
C HIS A 244 -3.67 -6.38 -5.69
N LEU A 245 -4.10 -7.29 -6.55
CA LEU A 245 -3.57 -8.65 -6.69
C LEU A 245 -2.59 -8.74 -7.86
N SER A 246 -1.48 -9.42 -7.69
CA SER A 246 -0.50 -9.65 -8.77
C SER A 246 -1.05 -10.52 -9.89
N THR A 247 -1.97 -11.44 -9.58
CA THR A 247 -2.78 -12.19 -10.55
C THR A 247 -4.19 -12.39 -10.03
N ILE A 248 -5.16 -12.35 -10.93
CA ILE A 248 -6.59 -12.55 -10.62
C ILE A 248 -7.06 -13.97 -10.95
N ALA A 249 -6.18 -14.83 -11.45
CA ALA A 249 -6.54 -16.18 -11.90
C ALA A 249 -6.54 -17.23 -10.78
N THR A 250 -5.70 -17.06 -9.76
CA THR A 250 -5.51 -18.06 -8.67
C THR A 250 -5.09 -17.35 -7.39
N ALA A 251 -5.46 -17.92 -6.24
CA ALA A 251 -5.03 -17.41 -4.94
C ALA A 251 -3.60 -17.85 -4.58
N LEU A 252 -3.20 -19.03 -5.01
CA LEU A 252 -1.88 -19.57 -4.70
C LEU A 252 -0.80 -18.88 -5.53
N GLY A 253 0.21 -18.36 -4.85
CA GLY A 253 1.31 -17.60 -5.47
C GLY A 253 0.93 -16.21 -5.93
N THR A 254 -0.27 -15.72 -5.56
CA THR A 254 -0.70 -14.35 -5.79
C THR A 254 -0.22 -13.47 -4.64
N LEU A 255 0.44 -12.35 -4.97
CA LEU A 255 0.79 -11.31 -4.01
C LEU A 255 -0.37 -10.31 -3.89
N ASP A 256 -0.65 -9.85 -2.68
CA ASP A 256 -1.71 -8.90 -2.40
C ASP A 256 -1.13 -7.63 -1.76
N PHE A 257 -1.39 -6.45 -2.35
CA PHE A 257 -1.04 -5.15 -1.78
C PHE A 257 -1.97 -4.69 -0.66
N HIS A 258 -2.78 -5.57 -0.12
CA HIS A 258 -3.58 -5.31 1.07
C HIS A 258 -2.98 -6.01 2.30
N PHE A 259 -3.28 -5.49 3.49
CA PHE A 259 -2.85 -6.12 4.75
C PHE A 259 -3.63 -7.39 5.06
N GLY A 260 -4.87 -7.49 4.59
CA GLY A 260 -5.73 -8.63 4.86
C GLY A 260 -6.83 -8.81 3.83
N GLN A 261 -7.66 -9.82 4.08
CA GLN A 261 -8.73 -10.20 3.17
C GLN A 261 -9.84 -9.16 3.11
N CYS A 262 -10.40 -9.00 1.92
CA CYS A 262 -11.59 -8.21 1.69
C CYS A 262 -12.81 -9.13 1.67
N GLN A 263 -13.70 -8.98 2.64
CA GLN A 263 -14.95 -9.72 2.66
C GLN A 263 -15.81 -9.34 1.44
N LEU A 264 -16.57 -10.28 0.90
CA LEU A 264 -17.46 -10.09 -0.25
C LEU A 264 -16.82 -9.64 -1.57
N SER A 265 -15.50 -9.54 -1.63
CA SER A 265 -14.80 -9.02 -2.82
C SER A 265 -13.53 -9.79 -3.10
N GLN A 266 -13.63 -11.12 -3.19
CA GLN A 266 -12.51 -11.98 -3.52
C GLN A 266 -12.62 -12.46 -4.98
N PRO A 267 -11.90 -11.85 -5.91
CA PRO A 267 -11.99 -12.21 -7.32
C PRO A 267 -11.45 -13.63 -7.62
N VAL A 268 -10.55 -14.13 -6.79
CA VAL A 268 -9.96 -15.47 -6.94
C VAL A 268 -10.74 -16.58 -6.22
N GLY A 269 -11.86 -16.23 -5.55
CA GLY A 269 -12.72 -17.19 -4.85
C GLY A 269 -12.12 -17.85 -3.61
N ALA A 270 -10.91 -17.46 -3.22
CA ALA A 270 -10.19 -17.96 -2.05
C ALA A 270 -9.36 -16.87 -1.39
N SER A 271 -8.97 -17.11 -0.15
CA SER A 271 -8.05 -16.24 0.60
C SER A 271 -6.67 -16.24 -0.04
N VAL A 272 -6.08 -15.06 -0.19
CA VAL A 272 -4.69 -14.90 -0.64
C VAL A 272 -3.77 -14.83 0.59
N PRO A 273 -2.91 -15.84 0.81
CA PRO A 273 -2.05 -15.87 1.99
C PRO A 273 -0.92 -14.85 1.92
N ASP A 274 -0.44 -14.53 0.72
CA ASP A 274 0.74 -13.70 0.49
C ASP A 274 0.33 -12.21 0.41
N ASN A 275 -0.16 -11.68 1.54
CA ASN A 275 -0.55 -10.30 1.72
C ASN A 275 0.52 -9.52 2.51
N LEU A 276 0.38 -8.18 2.56
CA LEU A 276 1.36 -7.31 3.21
C LEU A 276 1.61 -7.69 4.68
N PHE A 277 0.55 -8.01 5.43
CA PHE A 277 0.72 -8.38 6.82
C PHE A 277 1.50 -9.68 6.97
N ASN A 278 1.10 -10.74 6.27
CA ASN A 278 1.71 -12.04 6.42
C ASN A 278 3.17 -12.08 5.94
N LEU A 279 3.49 -11.35 4.87
CA LEU A 279 4.85 -11.34 4.31
C LEU A 279 5.81 -10.43 5.08
N TYR A 280 5.35 -9.25 5.50
CA TYR A 280 6.28 -8.21 5.99
C TYR A 280 6.13 -7.90 7.48
N TRP A 281 4.92 -8.02 8.04
CA TRP A 281 4.66 -7.66 9.44
C TRP A 281 4.60 -8.85 10.37
N LEU A 282 4.05 -9.98 9.93
CA LEU A 282 3.91 -11.18 10.76
C LEU A 282 5.25 -11.72 11.27
N PRO A 283 6.34 -11.76 10.48
CA PRO A 283 7.65 -12.19 11.01
C PRO A 283 8.12 -11.32 12.18
N TYR A 284 8.00 -9.99 12.05
CA TYR A 284 8.34 -9.04 13.12
C TYR A 284 7.44 -9.23 14.35
N TYR A 285 6.13 -9.34 14.16
CA TYR A 285 5.17 -9.56 15.24
C TYR A 285 5.39 -10.91 15.93
N SER A 286 5.82 -11.93 15.21
CA SER A 286 6.13 -13.24 15.79
C SER A 286 7.34 -13.21 16.71
N GLU A 287 8.31 -12.33 16.45
CA GLU A 287 9.43 -12.09 17.38
C GLU A 287 8.96 -11.33 18.62
N LEU A 288 8.15 -10.29 18.46
CA LEU A 288 7.73 -9.44 19.58
C LEU A 288 6.68 -10.09 20.49
N TYR A 289 5.67 -10.70 19.90
CA TYR A 289 4.53 -11.30 20.64
C TYR A 289 4.76 -12.78 20.96
N ASN A 290 5.94 -13.07 21.49
CA ASN A 290 6.27 -14.39 21.96
C ASN A 290 6.15 -14.44 23.49
N PRO A 291 5.58 -15.50 24.10
CA PRO A 291 5.43 -15.62 25.54
C PRO A 291 6.75 -15.50 26.31
N ASP A 292 7.86 -15.90 25.70
CA ASP A 292 9.18 -15.86 26.31
C ASP A 292 9.95 -14.58 26.04
N THR A 293 9.47 -13.71 25.15
CA THR A 293 10.17 -12.48 24.80
C THR A 293 10.24 -11.52 25.98
N ARG A 294 11.43 -11.01 26.22
CA ARG A 294 11.74 -10.05 27.29
C ARG A 294 12.73 -9.04 26.75
N THR A 295 12.61 -7.79 27.19
CA THR A 295 13.69 -6.83 27.04
C THR A 295 14.62 -6.92 28.24
N MET A 296 15.91 -6.89 27.96
CA MET A 296 16.97 -6.88 28.97
C MET A 296 17.83 -5.66 28.75
N THR A 297 17.89 -4.79 29.76
CA THR A 297 18.85 -3.68 29.78
C THR A 297 19.98 -4.05 30.74
N ILE A 298 21.20 -4.01 30.23
CA ILE A 298 22.38 -4.43 30.98
C ILE A 298 23.61 -3.60 30.57
N LYS A 299 24.57 -3.50 31.46
CA LYS A 299 25.88 -2.91 31.18
C LYS A 299 26.79 -3.93 30.51
N VAL A 300 27.46 -3.51 29.43
CA VAL A 300 28.35 -4.37 28.63
C VAL A 300 29.68 -3.67 28.42
N ASN A 301 30.77 -4.39 28.64
CA ASN A 301 32.12 -3.90 28.37
C ASN A 301 32.46 -4.11 26.88
N LEU A 302 32.17 -3.11 26.05
CA LEU A 302 32.45 -3.14 24.63
C LEU A 302 33.71 -2.36 24.30
N SER A 303 34.64 -3.00 23.60
CA SER A 303 35.79 -2.31 23.02
C SER A 303 35.42 -1.54 21.75
N PRO A 304 36.23 -0.57 21.31
CA PRO A 304 36.05 0.08 20.03
C PRO A 304 36.01 -0.90 18.85
N SER A 305 36.73 -2.02 18.96
CA SER A 305 36.72 -3.08 17.94
C SER A 305 35.35 -3.75 17.88
N ASP A 306 34.71 -4.02 19.03
CA ASP A 306 33.39 -4.64 19.07
C ASP A 306 32.33 -3.78 18.41
N ILE A 307 32.40 -2.46 18.61
CA ILE A 307 31.48 -1.52 17.99
C ILE A 307 31.70 -1.41 16.47
N ASN A 308 32.95 -1.45 16.04
CA ASN A 308 33.27 -1.34 14.61
C ASN A 308 32.92 -2.60 13.81
N THR A 309 32.85 -3.76 14.44
CA THR A 309 32.50 -5.03 13.78
C THR A 309 31.05 -5.45 13.99
N PHE A 310 30.33 -4.78 14.89
CA PHE A 310 28.94 -5.08 15.19
C PHE A 310 28.01 -4.46 14.16
N ASN A 311 27.08 -5.28 13.66
CA ASN A 311 25.96 -4.85 12.85
C ASN A 311 24.65 -5.09 13.58
N PHE A 312 23.65 -4.20 13.43
CA PHE A 312 22.37 -4.36 14.11
C PHE A 312 21.57 -5.60 13.68
N PHE A 313 21.92 -6.19 12.56
CA PHE A 313 21.35 -7.46 12.13
C PHE A 313 22.05 -8.70 12.76
N ASP A 314 23.19 -8.51 13.42
CA ASP A 314 23.82 -9.59 14.16
C ASP A 314 23.00 -9.98 15.38
N THR A 315 23.14 -11.25 15.79
CA THR A 315 22.58 -11.74 17.03
C THR A 315 23.66 -11.83 18.09
N VAL A 316 23.26 -11.69 19.35
CA VAL A 316 24.19 -11.76 20.48
C VAL A 316 23.81 -12.91 21.38
N MET A 317 24.74 -13.84 21.56
CA MET A 317 24.62 -14.91 22.56
C MET A 317 25.11 -14.41 23.93
N ILE A 318 24.27 -14.55 24.94
CA ILE A 318 24.61 -14.33 26.34
C ILE A 318 24.24 -15.58 27.13
N LYS A 319 25.23 -16.29 27.61
CA LYS A 319 25.11 -17.61 28.25
C LYS A 319 24.49 -18.62 27.29
N ASN A 320 23.26 -18.99 27.41
CA ASN A 320 22.60 -19.99 26.56
C ASN A 320 21.36 -19.39 25.82
N ARG A 321 21.33 -18.10 25.64
CA ARG A 321 20.21 -17.42 25.03
C ARG A 321 20.68 -16.45 23.98
N THR A 322 19.94 -16.39 22.88
CA THR A 322 20.21 -15.50 21.77
C THR A 322 19.35 -14.26 21.88
N TYR A 323 19.95 -13.12 21.64
CA TYR A 323 19.33 -11.81 21.72
C TYR A 323 19.56 -11.02 20.44
N ARG A 324 18.61 -10.16 20.14
CA ARG A 324 18.78 -9.05 19.19
C ARG A 324 19.10 -7.79 19.98
N VAL A 325 20.03 -7.01 19.49
CA VAL A 325 20.33 -5.71 20.07
C VAL A 325 19.33 -4.68 19.55
N ASN A 326 18.60 -4.05 20.47
CA ASN A 326 17.65 -2.99 20.14
C ASN A 326 18.32 -1.60 20.19
N LYS A 327 19.21 -1.41 21.20
CA LYS A 327 19.87 -0.12 21.41
C LYS A 327 21.22 -0.30 22.08
N ILE A 328 22.20 0.47 21.63
CA ILE A 328 23.51 0.60 22.29
C ILE A 328 23.74 2.07 22.63
N ASP A 329 23.96 2.37 23.90
CA ASP A 329 24.45 3.67 24.36
C ASP A 329 25.92 3.49 24.77
N TYR A 330 26.81 3.76 23.81
CA TYR A 330 28.25 3.53 23.93
C TYR A 330 29.00 4.82 24.23
N LYS A 331 29.91 4.74 25.21
CA LYS A 331 30.88 5.79 25.47
C LYS A 331 32.27 5.17 25.54
N PRO A 332 33.29 5.75 24.90
CA PRO A 332 34.66 5.25 24.97
C PRO A 332 35.15 5.20 26.44
N ASN A 333 35.78 4.11 26.82
CA ASN A 333 36.32 3.84 28.18
C ASN A 333 35.28 3.79 29.32
N ASP A 334 34.02 3.57 29.00
CA ASP A 334 32.94 3.33 29.97
C ASP A 334 32.16 2.07 29.58
N LEU A 335 31.38 1.53 30.52
CA LEU A 335 30.47 0.44 30.18
C LEU A 335 29.32 0.93 29.32
N ALA A 336 29.10 0.30 28.20
CA ALA A 336 27.96 0.59 27.34
C ALA A 336 26.67 0.10 28.00
N THR A 337 25.59 0.87 27.87
CA THR A 337 24.25 0.40 28.22
C THR A 337 23.60 -0.18 26.97
N VAL A 338 23.29 -1.47 27.03
CA VAL A 338 22.70 -2.17 25.88
C VAL A 338 21.32 -2.69 26.25
N GLU A 339 20.39 -2.46 25.34
CA GLU A 339 19.05 -3.01 25.41
C GLU A 339 18.93 -4.17 24.42
N PHE A 340 18.55 -5.31 24.91
CA PHE A 340 18.42 -6.55 24.19
C PHE A 340 16.96 -7.00 24.15
N ILE A 341 16.55 -7.61 23.04
CA ILE A 341 15.31 -8.36 22.91
C ILE A 341 15.67 -9.85 22.87
N LEU A 342 15.11 -10.62 23.77
CA LEU A 342 15.32 -12.08 23.80
C LEU A 342 14.65 -12.69 22.57
N LEU A 343 15.43 -13.38 21.77
CA LEU A 343 14.96 -14.26 20.70
C LEU A 343 14.75 -15.69 21.23
N GLN A 344 14.03 -16.50 20.51
CA GLN A 344 13.85 -17.92 20.87
C GLN A 344 15.08 -18.75 20.57
#